data_22c2b947e17bab0b1eb809eadfb72d1d
#
_entry.id   22c2b947e17bab0b1eb809eadfb72d1d
#
_cell.length_a   1.000
_cell.length_b   1.000
_cell.length_c   1.000
_cell.angle_alpha   90.00
_cell.angle_beta   90.00
_cell.angle_gamma   90.00
#
_symmetry.space_group_name_H-M   'P 1'
#
loop_
_entity.id
_entity.type
_entity.pdbx_description
1 polymer ?
#
loop_
_entity_poly.entity_id
_entity_poly.type
_entity_poly.pdbx_seq_one_letter_code
_entity_poly.pdbx_strand_id
1 'polypeptide(L)'
;MAFLDNSGDIIIDAVLTATGRYRLAKGDGSFKIAKFALGDDEIDYALYNTTASSATADLEIMQTPILEAFTNNASSLKSKLVSIPRNNILYMPVLRANNDKENALNTTLDMYVVAVDETTENNTDQATAPFLFGENFTNGKHLRIDQGIDSTAISPKFSIESDLEETQYIIEIDNRLGSIVSQTGPAARIAFIDDDNIASYYLTMGTDQSYVTKNASTTEAGEVISGPRGTTLNFSIQSSIELNTSTFLFNQLGSSGLSISGVTGNVRYIDTTVRIQGATTGAQLDLPVRFIKSE
;
A
#
# COMPACT_ATOMS: atom_id res chain seq x y z
N MET A 1 -0.21 6.38 -9.79
CA MET A 1 0.50 5.80 -10.95
C MET A 1 -0.47 4.84 -11.62
N ALA A 2 -0.77 5.06 -12.90
CA ALA A 2 -1.51 4.10 -13.67
C ALA A 2 -0.65 2.85 -13.86
N PHE A 3 -1.15 1.69 -13.43
CA PHE A 3 -0.52 0.42 -13.73
C PHE A 3 -0.95 0.00 -15.13
N LEU A 4 -0.01 -0.07 -16.05
CA LEU A 4 -0.23 -0.71 -17.34
C LEU A 4 -0.39 -2.22 -17.10
N ASP A 5 -1.52 -2.76 -17.52
CA ASP A 5 -1.71 -4.21 -17.64
C ASP A 5 -0.73 -4.76 -18.69
N ASN A 6 0.16 -5.65 -18.26
CA ASN A 6 1.16 -6.29 -19.13
C ASN A 6 0.58 -7.50 -19.90
N SER A 7 -0.71 -7.77 -19.81
CA SER A 7 -1.34 -8.94 -20.39
C SER A 7 -1.65 -8.83 -21.90
N GLY A 8 -1.31 -7.71 -22.53
CA GLY A 8 -1.55 -7.48 -23.95
C GLY A 8 -0.37 -6.90 -24.72
N ASP A 9 -0.31 -7.13 -26.01
CA ASP A 9 0.65 -6.48 -26.90
C ASP A 9 0.42 -4.96 -26.93
N ILE A 10 1.43 -4.17 -26.58
CA ILE A 10 1.39 -2.72 -26.72
C ILE A 10 1.56 -2.38 -28.19
N ILE A 11 0.48 -1.95 -28.85
CA ILE A 11 0.51 -1.48 -30.24
C ILE A 11 0.64 0.04 -30.21
N ILE A 12 1.76 0.54 -30.75
CA ILE A 12 1.98 1.98 -30.90
C ILE A 12 1.76 2.33 -32.36
N ASP A 13 0.76 3.16 -32.63
CA ASP A 13 0.53 3.76 -33.96
C ASP A 13 1.11 5.18 -33.93
N ALA A 14 1.98 5.47 -34.92
CA ALA A 14 2.67 6.74 -35.01
C ALA A 14 2.35 7.47 -36.31
N VAL A 15 1.79 8.65 -36.22
CA VAL A 15 1.57 9.54 -37.33
C VAL A 15 2.74 10.48 -37.55
N LEU A 16 3.46 10.30 -38.67
CA LEU A 16 4.60 11.13 -38.99
C LEU A 16 4.21 12.50 -39.51
N THR A 17 4.89 13.55 -39.09
CA THR A 17 4.80 14.89 -39.66
C THR A 17 5.23 14.87 -41.16
N ALA A 18 4.90 15.90 -41.91
CA ALA A 18 5.33 16.03 -43.29
C ALA A 18 6.85 15.91 -43.47
N THR A 19 7.60 16.51 -42.56
CA THR A 19 9.08 16.42 -42.53
C THR A 19 9.55 15.00 -42.22
N GLY A 20 8.89 14.30 -41.26
CA GLY A 20 9.21 12.92 -40.95
C GLY A 20 8.96 11.97 -42.12
N ARG A 21 7.82 12.12 -42.82
CA ARG A 21 7.48 11.37 -44.03
C ARG A 21 8.47 11.64 -45.17
N TYR A 22 8.84 12.89 -45.38
CA TYR A 22 9.86 13.24 -46.37
C TYR A 22 11.20 12.56 -46.11
N ARG A 23 11.70 12.60 -44.85
CA ARG A 23 12.96 11.94 -44.46
C ARG A 23 12.89 10.43 -44.59
N LEU A 24 11.77 9.82 -44.22
CA LEU A 24 11.55 8.37 -44.39
C LEU A 24 11.56 7.98 -45.89
N ALA A 25 10.86 8.75 -46.74
CA ALA A 25 10.80 8.50 -48.19
C ALA A 25 12.14 8.68 -48.89
N LYS A 26 13.02 9.53 -48.37
CA LYS A 26 14.34 9.77 -48.93
C LYS A 26 15.27 8.53 -48.82
N GLY A 27 15.08 7.66 -47.85
CA GLY A 27 15.80 6.40 -47.71
C GLY A 27 17.32 6.49 -47.48
N ASP A 28 17.85 7.69 -47.16
CA ASP A 28 19.28 7.97 -46.97
C ASP A 28 19.78 7.75 -45.54
N GLY A 29 18.96 7.16 -44.64
CA GLY A 29 19.27 6.97 -43.24
C GLY A 29 19.13 8.22 -42.36
N SER A 30 18.67 9.34 -42.96
CA SER A 30 18.43 10.56 -42.19
C SER A 30 17.20 10.49 -41.27
N PHE A 31 16.30 9.52 -41.50
CA PHE A 31 15.20 9.23 -40.56
C PHE A 31 15.67 8.24 -39.51
N LYS A 32 15.93 8.74 -38.32
CA LYS A 32 16.30 7.94 -37.18
C LYS A 32 15.57 8.47 -35.95
N ILE A 33 14.74 7.63 -35.35
CA ILE A 33 14.11 7.93 -34.06
C ILE A 33 15.16 7.63 -32.97
N ALA A 34 15.71 8.67 -32.34
CA ALA A 34 16.69 8.55 -31.29
C ALA A 34 16.06 8.46 -29.90
N LYS A 35 14.95 9.15 -29.71
CA LYS A 35 14.17 9.20 -28.46
C LYS A 35 12.70 9.50 -28.79
N PHE A 36 11.81 9.03 -27.93
CA PHE A 36 10.42 9.41 -27.94
C PHE A 36 9.95 9.67 -26.51
N ALA A 37 8.91 10.45 -26.35
CA ALA A 37 8.22 10.68 -25.10
C ALA A 37 6.73 10.36 -25.32
N LEU A 38 6.13 9.78 -24.32
CA LEU A 38 4.69 9.56 -24.27
C LEU A 38 4.10 10.65 -23.38
N GLY A 39 3.04 11.27 -23.83
CA GLY A 39 2.25 12.22 -23.07
C GLY A 39 0.84 11.68 -22.92
N ASP A 40 0.18 12.03 -21.85
CA ASP A 40 -1.22 11.75 -21.61
C ASP A 40 -2.05 12.95 -22.08
N ASP A 41 -3.05 12.73 -22.91
CA ASP A 41 -3.93 13.80 -23.43
C ASP A 41 -4.79 14.44 -22.31
N GLU A 42 -4.92 13.75 -21.17
CA GLU A 42 -5.67 14.25 -20.02
C GLU A 42 -4.83 15.14 -19.11
N ILE A 43 -3.51 15.18 -19.31
CA ILE A 43 -2.59 15.99 -18.51
C ILE A 43 -2.25 17.27 -19.25
N ASP A 44 -2.57 18.40 -18.65
CA ASP A 44 -2.12 19.71 -19.15
C ASP A 44 -0.66 19.99 -18.75
N TYR A 45 0.27 19.65 -19.62
CA TYR A 45 1.69 19.88 -19.40
C TYR A 45 2.08 21.38 -19.43
N ALA A 46 1.18 22.27 -19.83
CA ALA A 46 1.41 23.71 -19.76
C ALA A 46 1.43 24.24 -18.31
N LEU A 47 0.90 23.45 -17.37
CA LEU A 47 0.98 23.72 -15.91
C LEU A 47 2.39 23.55 -15.33
N TYR A 48 3.36 23.05 -16.12
CA TYR A 48 4.74 22.93 -15.66
C TYR A 48 5.36 24.30 -15.43
N ASN A 49 5.73 24.59 -14.18
CA ASN A 49 6.28 25.88 -13.80
C ASN A 49 7.80 25.93 -14.04
N THR A 50 8.21 26.53 -15.15
CA THR A 50 9.62 26.66 -15.55
C THR A 50 10.44 27.60 -14.67
N THR A 51 9.79 28.41 -13.82
CA THR A 51 10.46 29.38 -12.92
C THR A 51 10.61 28.88 -11.49
N ALA A 52 9.92 27.78 -11.14
CA ALA A 52 10.01 27.16 -9.82
C ALA A 52 11.28 26.30 -9.69
N SER A 53 11.63 25.94 -8.45
CA SER A 53 12.69 24.96 -8.21
C SER A 53 12.30 23.59 -8.80
N SER A 54 13.28 22.76 -9.14
CA SER A 54 13.03 21.43 -9.72
C SER A 54 12.15 20.51 -8.84
N ALA A 55 12.09 20.79 -7.53
CA ALA A 55 11.28 20.03 -6.58
C ALA A 55 9.78 20.42 -6.59
N THR A 56 9.42 21.54 -7.18
CA THR A 56 8.03 22.06 -7.17
C THR A 56 7.52 22.44 -8.56
N ALA A 57 8.33 22.24 -9.59
CA ALA A 57 8.03 22.65 -10.96
C ALA A 57 6.84 21.88 -11.57
N ASP A 58 6.63 20.63 -11.12
CA ASP A 58 5.58 19.71 -11.57
C ASP A 58 4.41 19.58 -10.59
N LEU A 59 4.44 20.34 -9.47
CA LEU A 59 3.47 20.21 -8.39
C LEU A 59 2.01 20.38 -8.84
N GLU A 60 1.76 21.37 -9.70
CA GLU A 60 0.40 21.61 -10.21
C GLU A 60 -0.08 20.45 -11.11
N ILE A 61 0.80 19.88 -11.92
CA ILE A 61 0.48 18.70 -12.74
C ILE A 61 0.16 17.51 -11.85
N MET A 62 0.95 17.28 -10.79
CA MET A 62 0.75 16.15 -9.87
C MET A 62 -0.54 16.27 -9.04
N GLN A 63 -1.08 17.47 -8.90
CA GLN A 63 -2.35 17.72 -8.20
C GLN A 63 -3.58 17.63 -9.11
N THR A 64 -3.41 17.54 -10.43
CA THR A 64 -4.54 17.36 -11.34
C THR A 64 -5.14 15.95 -11.19
N PRO A 65 -6.48 15.82 -11.14
CA PRO A 65 -7.12 14.51 -11.09
C PRO A 65 -6.86 13.77 -12.40
N ILE A 66 -6.36 12.55 -12.32
CA ILE A 66 -6.14 11.67 -13.47
C ILE A 66 -7.40 10.84 -13.68
N LEU A 67 -8.01 10.96 -14.87
CA LEU A 67 -9.08 10.08 -15.30
C LEU A 67 -8.44 8.89 -16.02
N GLU A 68 -8.51 7.70 -15.42
CA GLU A 68 -8.10 6.49 -16.12
C GLU A 68 -9.11 6.10 -17.18
N ALA A 69 -8.63 5.96 -18.43
CA ALA A 69 -9.44 5.37 -19.50
C ALA A 69 -9.76 3.91 -19.17
N PHE A 70 -11.04 3.54 -19.28
CA PHE A 70 -11.47 2.14 -19.18
C PHE A 70 -10.86 1.34 -20.32
N THR A 71 -9.84 0.55 -20.06
CA THR A 71 -9.49 -0.56 -20.91
C THR A 71 -10.48 -1.69 -20.69
N ASN A 72 -10.71 -2.50 -21.69
CA ASN A 72 -11.80 -3.48 -21.83
C ASN A 72 -11.91 -4.54 -20.71
N ASN A 73 -11.17 -4.43 -19.65
CA ASN A 73 -11.14 -5.39 -18.56
C ASN A 73 -11.52 -4.72 -17.24
N ALA A 74 -12.80 -4.80 -16.86
CA ALA A 74 -13.33 -4.28 -15.60
C ALA A 74 -12.67 -4.90 -14.35
N SER A 75 -11.94 -6.01 -14.50
CA SER A 75 -11.21 -6.67 -13.43
C SER A 75 -9.82 -6.07 -13.19
N SER A 76 -9.28 -5.29 -14.12
CA SER A 76 -7.95 -4.69 -14.00
C SER A 76 -7.94 -3.30 -13.35
N LEU A 77 -9.09 -2.72 -13.05
CA LEU A 77 -9.17 -1.47 -12.29
C LEU A 77 -8.76 -1.71 -10.84
N LYS A 78 -7.51 -1.48 -10.54
CA LYS A 78 -6.99 -1.48 -9.17
C LYS A 78 -7.51 -0.29 -8.35
N SER A 79 -7.93 0.79 -9.01
CA SER A 79 -8.53 1.97 -8.38
C SER A 79 -9.95 2.16 -8.87
N LYS A 80 -10.93 2.09 -7.98
CA LYS A 80 -12.32 2.40 -8.29
C LYS A 80 -12.56 3.89 -8.10
N LEU A 81 -13.20 4.51 -9.08
CA LEU A 81 -13.85 5.80 -8.84
C LEU A 81 -15.01 5.57 -7.89
N VAL A 82 -14.90 6.10 -6.69
CA VAL A 82 -15.97 6.06 -5.69
C VAL A 82 -16.83 7.30 -5.88
N SER A 83 -18.11 7.11 -6.21
CA SER A 83 -19.08 8.20 -6.21
C SER A 83 -19.88 8.16 -4.93
N ILE A 84 -19.86 9.25 -4.18
CA ILE A 84 -20.69 9.43 -3.00
C ILE A 84 -21.88 10.29 -3.42
N PRO A 85 -23.14 9.85 -3.19
CA PRO A 85 -24.34 10.50 -3.73
C PRO A 85 -24.67 11.84 -3.05
N ARG A 86 -23.82 12.34 -2.15
CA ARG A 86 -24.01 13.60 -1.43
C ARG A 86 -23.00 14.64 -1.86
N ASN A 87 -23.46 15.88 -1.96
CA ASN A 87 -22.64 17.04 -2.32
C ASN A 87 -22.34 17.98 -1.13
N ASN A 88 -22.75 17.60 0.09
CA ASN A 88 -22.56 18.39 1.30
C ASN A 88 -21.50 17.83 2.27
N ILE A 89 -20.62 16.93 1.77
CA ILE A 89 -19.54 16.35 2.56
C ILE A 89 -18.43 17.38 2.67
N LEU A 90 -18.05 17.73 3.90
CA LEU A 90 -16.95 18.64 4.20
C LEU A 90 -15.65 17.90 4.49
N TYR A 91 -15.72 16.66 4.98
CA TYR A 91 -14.59 15.86 5.38
C TYR A 91 -14.76 14.42 4.86
N MET A 92 -13.70 13.89 4.26
CA MET A 92 -13.63 12.48 3.88
C MET A 92 -12.90 11.70 4.97
N PRO A 93 -13.31 10.45 5.25
CA PRO A 93 -12.59 9.57 6.15
C PRO A 93 -11.21 9.22 5.63
N VAL A 94 -10.30 8.99 6.55
CA VAL A 94 -8.93 8.55 6.28
C VAL A 94 -8.67 7.22 7.00
N LEU A 95 -7.63 6.51 6.56
CA LEU A 95 -7.07 5.35 7.25
C LEU A 95 -5.78 5.77 7.94
N ARG A 96 -5.65 5.41 9.21
CA ARG A 96 -4.45 5.70 10.02
C ARG A 96 -3.98 4.45 10.74
N ALA A 97 -2.68 4.16 10.66
CA ALA A 97 -2.06 3.14 11.51
C ALA A 97 -2.05 3.62 12.97
N ASN A 98 -2.58 2.81 13.87
CA ASN A 98 -2.65 3.14 15.29
C ASN A 98 -1.52 2.47 16.07
N ASN A 99 -0.38 3.15 16.13
CA ASN A 99 0.79 2.70 16.87
C ASN A 99 0.76 3.11 18.36
N ASP A 100 -0.18 3.94 18.77
CA ASP A 100 -0.35 4.33 20.18
C ASP A 100 -1.03 3.22 20.98
N LYS A 101 -1.96 2.47 20.36
CA LYS A 101 -2.61 1.30 20.99
C LYS A 101 -1.86 0.01 20.73
N GLU A 102 -1.39 -0.18 19.50
CA GLU A 102 -0.58 -1.34 19.13
C GLU A 102 0.82 -0.88 18.74
N ASN A 103 1.74 -1.00 19.67
CA ASN A 103 3.14 -0.66 19.46
C ASN A 103 3.81 -1.73 18.59
N ALA A 104 3.60 -1.65 17.27
CA ALA A 104 4.16 -2.57 16.28
C ALA A 104 5.14 -1.88 15.31
N LEU A 105 5.14 -0.54 15.24
CA LEU A 105 6.03 0.22 14.38
C LEU A 105 7.43 0.33 15.01
N ASN A 106 8.44 -0.08 14.26
CA ASN A 106 9.83 0.21 14.63
C ASN A 106 10.13 1.68 14.32
N THR A 107 10.10 2.51 15.35
CA THR A 107 10.26 3.98 15.21
C THR A 107 11.65 4.40 14.76
N THR A 108 12.67 3.56 14.93
CA THR A 108 14.04 3.86 14.47
C THR A 108 14.15 3.72 12.95
N LEU A 109 13.41 2.76 12.38
CA LEU A 109 13.40 2.49 10.95
C LEU A 109 12.21 3.13 10.23
N ASP A 110 11.21 3.60 10.98
CA ASP A 110 9.92 4.09 10.46
C ASP A 110 9.22 3.07 9.55
N MET A 111 9.26 1.80 9.95
CA MET A 111 8.63 0.69 9.24
C MET A 111 8.26 -0.46 10.18
N TYR A 112 7.39 -1.35 9.70
CA TYR A 112 7.02 -2.57 10.40
C TYR A 112 8.02 -3.66 10.06
N VAL A 113 8.63 -4.26 11.07
CA VAL A 113 9.68 -5.27 10.90
C VAL A 113 9.13 -6.63 11.27
N VAL A 114 9.17 -7.58 10.33
CA VAL A 114 8.69 -8.95 10.48
C VAL A 114 9.89 -9.90 10.59
N ALA A 115 10.02 -10.57 11.73
CA ALA A 115 10.97 -11.66 11.91
C ALA A 115 10.39 -12.93 11.28
N VAL A 116 11.08 -13.52 10.30
CA VAL A 116 10.48 -14.55 9.43
C VAL A 116 10.48 -15.96 10.01
N ASP A 117 11.39 -16.27 10.93
CA ASP A 117 11.55 -17.60 11.52
C ASP A 117 11.79 -17.52 13.02
N GLU A 118 11.60 -18.67 13.72
CA GLU A 118 11.76 -18.78 15.17
C GLU A 118 13.17 -18.36 15.65
N THR A 119 14.21 -18.63 14.87
CA THR A 119 15.58 -18.23 15.20
C THR A 119 15.70 -16.72 15.21
N THR A 120 15.15 -16.04 14.23
CA THR A 120 15.15 -14.58 14.14
C THR A 120 14.26 -13.97 15.23
N GLU A 121 13.08 -14.54 15.48
CA GLU A 121 12.18 -14.13 16.57
C GLU A 121 12.89 -14.16 17.94
N ASN A 122 13.61 -15.25 18.22
CA ASN A 122 14.38 -15.40 19.46
C ASN A 122 15.58 -14.44 19.58
N ASN A 123 16.11 -13.95 18.46
CA ASN A 123 17.19 -12.97 18.40
C ASN A 123 16.70 -11.53 18.53
N THR A 124 15.39 -11.28 18.59
CA THR A 124 14.80 -9.94 18.74
C THR A 124 14.57 -9.57 20.20
N ASP A 125 14.83 -8.32 20.53
CA ASP A 125 14.51 -7.74 21.83
C ASP A 125 13.33 -6.76 21.72
N GLN A 126 12.14 -7.23 22.08
CA GLN A 126 10.89 -6.46 22.05
C GLN A 126 10.88 -5.26 23.01
N ALA A 127 11.79 -5.22 24.00
CA ALA A 127 11.91 -4.07 24.89
C ALA A 127 12.68 -2.92 24.24
N THR A 128 13.61 -3.24 23.34
CA THR A 128 14.40 -2.25 22.60
C THR A 128 13.64 -1.69 21.39
N ALA A 129 12.95 -2.56 20.64
CA ALA A 129 12.14 -2.16 19.50
C ALA A 129 11.03 -3.20 19.26
N PRO A 130 9.85 -2.78 18.77
CA PRO A 130 8.81 -3.73 18.41
C PRO A 130 9.13 -4.45 17.10
N PHE A 131 8.84 -5.75 17.09
CA PHE A 131 8.92 -6.62 15.92
C PHE A 131 7.63 -7.42 15.78
N LEU A 132 7.21 -7.67 14.57
CA LEU A 132 6.15 -8.63 14.25
C LEU A 132 6.78 -10.02 14.13
N PHE A 133 6.12 -11.04 14.68
CA PHE A 133 6.53 -12.42 14.54
C PHE A 133 5.78 -13.07 13.40
N GLY A 134 6.51 -13.49 12.36
CA GLY A 134 5.94 -14.03 11.14
C GLY A 134 5.65 -15.52 11.20
N GLU A 135 6.17 -16.25 12.19
CA GLU A 135 5.96 -17.68 12.36
C GLU A 135 5.03 -18.02 13.53
N ASN A 136 5.34 -17.54 14.73
CA ASN A 136 4.69 -18.03 15.95
C ASN A 136 3.65 -17.08 16.56
N PHE A 137 3.60 -15.81 16.19
CA PHE A 137 2.68 -14.77 16.72
C PHE A 137 2.65 -14.66 18.26
N THR A 138 3.66 -15.20 18.96
CA THR A 138 3.66 -15.36 20.43
C THR A 138 3.76 -14.04 21.18
N ASN A 139 4.27 -12.99 20.54
CA ASN A 139 4.39 -11.67 21.17
C ASN A 139 3.09 -10.85 21.14
N GLY A 140 2.03 -11.35 20.46
CA GLY A 140 0.72 -10.69 20.37
C GLY A 140 0.71 -9.38 19.56
N LYS A 141 1.84 -8.99 18.95
CA LYS A 141 1.93 -7.79 18.13
C LYS A 141 1.21 -7.96 16.81
N HIS A 142 0.48 -6.94 16.43
CA HIS A 142 -0.29 -6.92 15.18
C HIS A 142 -0.38 -5.50 14.63
N LEU A 143 -0.86 -5.38 13.41
CA LEU A 143 -1.13 -4.11 12.76
C LEU A 143 -2.57 -3.70 13.07
N ARG A 144 -2.74 -2.46 13.53
CA ARG A 144 -4.06 -1.87 13.76
C ARG A 144 -4.22 -0.63 12.90
N ILE A 145 -5.28 -0.60 12.12
CA ILE A 145 -5.65 0.52 11.26
C ILE A 145 -7.02 1.02 11.67
N ASP A 146 -7.09 2.28 12.04
CA ASP A 146 -8.35 2.95 12.40
C ASP A 146 -8.83 3.81 11.23
N GLN A 147 -10.12 3.72 10.94
CA GLN A 147 -10.82 4.51 9.95
C GLN A 147 -11.67 5.58 10.65
N GLY A 148 -11.68 6.78 10.10
CA GLY A 148 -12.55 7.84 10.60
C GLY A 148 -12.23 9.20 10.02
N ILE A 149 -12.92 10.22 10.52
CA ILE A 149 -12.72 11.62 10.13
C ILE A 149 -11.66 12.23 11.04
N ASP A 150 -10.48 12.48 10.50
CA ASP A 150 -9.36 13.05 11.27
C ASP A 150 -9.47 14.59 11.30
N SER A 151 -10.38 15.09 12.12
CA SER A 151 -10.64 16.53 12.29
C SER A 151 -11.07 16.84 13.71
N THR A 152 -10.46 17.86 14.29
CA THR A 152 -10.89 18.41 15.62
C THR A 152 -12.16 19.25 15.55
N ALA A 153 -12.63 19.59 14.35
CA ALA A 153 -13.86 20.35 14.16
C ALA A 153 -15.14 19.58 14.53
N ILE A 154 -15.05 18.24 14.52
CA ILE A 154 -16.17 17.35 14.83
C ILE A 154 -15.78 16.48 16.02
N SER A 155 -16.61 16.50 17.08
CA SER A 155 -16.32 15.70 18.28
C SER A 155 -16.32 14.20 18.00
N PRO A 156 -15.38 13.42 18.56
CA PRO A 156 -15.34 11.95 18.44
C PRO A 156 -16.55 11.24 19.06
N LYS A 157 -17.41 11.95 19.78
CA LYS A 157 -18.67 11.41 20.33
C LYS A 157 -19.75 11.22 19.26
N PHE A 158 -19.63 11.89 18.12
CA PHE A 158 -20.55 11.68 17.02
C PHE A 158 -20.20 10.41 16.25
N SER A 159 -21.22 9.73 15.76
CA SER A 159 -21.03 8.59 14.88
C SER A 159 -20.66 9.09 13.47
N ILE A 160 -19.79 8.35 12.79
CA ILE A 160 -19.59 8.54 11.36
C ILE A 160 -20.87 8.11 10.64
N GLU A 161 -21.17 8.75 9.53
CA GLU A 161 -22.33 8.39 8.73
C GLU A 161 -22.10 7.08 7.99
N SER A 162 -23.14 6.26 7.84
CA SER A 162 -23.02 4.88 7.33
C SER A 162 -22.48 4.77 5.91
N ASP A 163 -22.65 5.80 5.09
CA ASP A 163 -22.11 5.87 3.72
C ASP A 163 -20.62 6.31 3.67
N LEU A 164 -20.09 6.76 4.80
CA LEU A 164 -18.68 7.10 4.99
C LEU A 164 -17.94 6.08 5.89
N GLU A 165 -18.66 5.10 6.46
CA GLU A 165 -18.08 4.03 7.27
C GLU A 165 -17.55 2.91 6.38
N GLU A 166 -16.27 2.55 6.52
CA GLU A 166 -15.73 1.40 5.81
C GLU A 166 -16.27 0.09 6.37
N THR A 167 -16.91 -0.68 5.53
CA THR A 167 -17.40 -2.00 5.88
C THR A 167 -16.58 -3.12 5.27
N GLN A 168 -15.73 -2.80 4.29
CA GLN A 168 -14.87 -3.74 3.61
C GLN A 168 -13.50 -3.12 3.32
N TYR A 169 -12.46 -3.89 3.59
CA TYR A 169 -11.08 -3.53 3.30
C TYR A 169 -10.48 -4.48 2.25
N ILE A 170 -9.63 -3.91 1.41
CA ILE A 170 -8.81 -4.64 0.46
C ILE A 170 -7.37 -4.51 0.96
N ILE A 171 -6.69 -5.63 1.18
CA ILE A 171 -5.28 -5.66 1.56
C ILE A 171 -4.50 -6.35 0.45
N GLU A 172 -3.42 -5.72 0.01
CA GLU A 172 -2.52 -6.24 -1.02
C GLU A 172 -1.12 -6.43 -0.45
N ILE A 173 -0.56 -7.62 -0.65
CA ILE A 173 0.80 -7.99 -0.22
C ILE A 173 1.44 -8.92 -1.25
N ASP A 174 2.77 -8.86 -1.39
CA ASP A 174 3.51 -9.85 -2.20
C ASP A 174 3.41 -11.24 -1.55
N ASN A 175 2.72 -12.15 -2.24
CA ASN A 175 2.45 -13.51 -1.78
C ASN A 175 3.72 -14.38 -1.62
N ARG A 176 4.81 -14.02 -2.29
CA ARG A 176 6.10 -14.68 -2.12
C ARG A 176 6.71 -14.39 -0.76
N LEU A 177 6.42 -13.23 -0.18
CA LEU A 177 6.98 -12.77 1.08
C LEU A 177 6.11 -13.16 2.28
N GLY A 178 4.78 -13.03 2.15
CA GLY A 178 3.91 -13.32 3.28
C GLY A 178 2.44 -13.37 2.93
N SER A 179 1.65 -13.65 3.94
CA SER A 179 0.18 -13.71 3.90
C SER A 179 -0.44 -12.99 5.08
N ILE A 180 -1.70 -12.62 4.96
CA ILE A 180 -2.45 -11.93 6.00
C ILE A 180 -3.11 -12.96 6.91
N VAL A 181 -2.91 -12.78 8.23
CA VAL A 181 -3.50 -13.61 9.27
C VAL A 181 -4.15 -12.75 10.35
N SER A 182 -5.09 -13.34 11.10
CA SER A 182 -5.66 -12.65 12.25
C SER A 182 -4.65 -12.59 13.42
N GLN A 183 -4.93 -11.76 14.40
CA GLN A 183 -4.13 -11.68 15.64
C GLN A 183 -3.99 -13.04 16.37
N THR A 184 -4.92 -13.95 16.18
CA THR A 184 -4.96 -15.27 16.81
C THR A 184 -4.49 -16.40 15.90
N GLY A 185 -3.98 -16.07 14.69
CA GLY A 185 -3.36 -17.00 13.77
C GLY A 185 -4.20 -17.52 12.60
N PRO A 186 -5.57 -17.56 12.62
CA PRO A 186 -6.31 -17.95 11.43
C PRO A 186 -5.94 -17.12 10.22
N ALA A 187 -5.62 -17.79 9.09
CA ALA A 187 -5.26 -17.12 7.84
C ALA A 187 -6.49 -16.52 7.16
N ALA A 188 -6.31 -15.32 6.61
CA ALA A 188 -7.30 -14.72 5.74
C ALA A 188 -7.37 -15.48 4.41
N ARG A 189 -8.56 -15.49 3.80
CA ARG A 189 -8.73 -16.11 2.50
C ARG A 189 -8.23 -15.17 1.40
N ILE A 190 -7.30 -15.65 0.58
CA ILE A 190 -6.87 -14.96 -0.62
C ILE A 190 -8.06 -14.89 -1.60
N ALA A 191 -8.39 -13.71 -2.07
CA ALA A 191 -9.42 -13.49 -3.08
C ALA A 191 -8.89 -13.81 -4.48
N PHE A 192 -7.73 -13.25 -4.83
CA PHE A 192 -6.99 -13.58 -6.05
C PHE A 192 -5.51 -13.23 -5.89
N ILE A 193 -4.68 -13.77 -6.76
CA ILE A 193 -3.26 -13.44 -6.89
C ILE A 193 -3.07 -12.91 -8.31
N ASP A 194 -2.45 -11.75 -8.43
CA ASP A 194 -2.10 -11.11 -9.70
C ASP A 194 -0.89 -11.80 -10.36
N ASP A 195 -0.63 -11.52 -11.63
CA ASP A 195 0.53 -12.00 -12.38
C ASP A 195 1.88 -11.54 -11.79
N ASP A 196 1.90 -10.41 -11.08
CA ASP A 196 3.03 -9.90 -10.30
C ASP A 196 3.19 -10.58 -8.92
N ASN A 197 2.41 -11.64 -8.63
CA ASN A 197 2.34 -12.32 -7.34
C ASN A 197 1.81 -11.47 -6.18
N ILE A 198 1.07 -10.42 -6.44
CA ILE A 198 0.39 -9.66 -5.40
C ILE A 198 -0.91 -10.36 -5.02
N ALA A 199 -1.00 -10.81 -3.77
CA ALA A 199 -2.22 -11.39 -3.20
C ALA A 199 -3.13 -10.29 -2.68
N SER A 200 -4.41 -10.33 -3.08
CA SER A 200 -5.46 -9.45 -2.61
C SER A 200 -6.40 -10.18 -1.66
N TYR A 201 -6.68 -9.56 -0.53
CA TYR A 201 -7.56 -10.04 0.53
C TYR A 201 -8.74 -9.10 0.69
N TYR A 202 -9.97 -9.62 0.70
CA TYR A 202 -11.17 -8.86 0.97
C TYR A 202 -11.69 -9.22 2.36
N LEU A 203 -11.60 -8.27 3.27
CA LEU A 203 -12.01 -8.44 4.66
C LEU A 203 -13.23 -7.58 4.95
N THR A 204 -14.34 -8.22 5.32
CA THR A 204 -15.64 -7.57 5.46
C THR A 204 -16.12 -7.61 6.91
N MET A 205 -16.60 -6.46 7.40
CA MET A 205 -17.24 -6.37 8.72
C MET A 205 -18.45 -7.31 8.78
N GLY A 206 -18.56 -8.06 9.89
CA GLY A 206 -19.64 -9.03 10.10
C GLY A 206 -19.26 -10.44 9.65
N THR A 207 -18.54 -10.64 8.55
CA THR A 207 -18.03 -11.93 8.12
C THR A 207 -16.67 -12.23 8.73
N ASP A 208 -15.78 -11.25 8.68
CA ASP A 208 -14.38 -11.37 9.12
C ASP A 208 -14.17 -10.62 10.45
N GLN A 209 -14.95 -10.99 11.48
CA GLN A 209 -14.96 -10.29 12.78
C GLN A 209 -13.62 -10.33 13.53
N SER A 210 -12.76 -11.28 13.22
CA SER A 210 -11.40 -11.33 13.76
C SER A 210 -10.46 -10.27 13.16
N TYR A 211 -10.87 -9.67 12.05
CA TYR A 211 -10.11 -8.62 11.35
C TYR A 211 -10.77 -7.26 11.44
N VAL A 212 -12.05 -7.16 11.12
CA VAL A 212 -12.78 -5.90 11.01
C VAL A 212 -13.81 -5.77 12.12
N THR A 213 -13.66 -4.74 12.94
CA THR A 213 -14.56 -4.44 14.05
C THR A 213 -14.95 -2.96 14.02
N LYS A 214 -16.09 -2.63 14.65
CA LYS A 214 -16.47 -1.23 14.82
C LYS A 214 -15.63 -0.57 15.92
N ASN A 215 -15.09 0.62 15.64
CA ASN A 215 -14.43 1.41 16.66
C ASN A 215 -15.46 2.19 17.46
N ALA A 216 -15.81 1.67 18.65
CA ALA A 216 -16.78 2.28 19.55
C ALA A 216 -16.17 3.28 20.56
N SER A 217 -14.84 3.55 20.46
CA SER A 217 -14.18 4.45 21.39
C SER A 217 -14.67 5.88 21.22
N THR A 218 -15.02 6.51 22.34
CA THR A 218 -15.39 7.94 22.43
C THR A 218 -14.30 8.77 23.10
N THR A 219 -13.23 8.12 23.58
CA THR A 219 -12.09 8.77 24.24
C THR A 219 -10.98 9.05 23.24
N GLU A 220 -10.18 10.06 23.47
CA GLU A 220 -9.05 10.42 22.62
C GLU A 220 -7.74 9.76 23.03
N ALA A 221 -7.69 9.13 24.22
CA ALA A 221 -6.48 8.49 24.71
C ALA A 221 -6.11 7.27 23.86
N GLY A 222 -4.93 7.30 23.25
CA GLY A 222 -4.41 6.26 22.36
C GLY A 222 -5.17 6.13 21.04
N GLU A 223 -5.95 7.13 20.65
CA GLU A 223 -6.62 7.19 19.35
C GLU A 223 -5.89 8.12 18.40
N VAL A 224 -5.67 7.66 17.18
CA VAL A 224 -5.00 8.44 16.12
C VAL A 224 -5.98 9.25 15.26
N ILE A 225 -7.27 8.98 15.38
CA ILE A 225 -8.36 9.72 14.72
C ILE A 225 -8.96 10.71 15.71
N SER A 226 -8.87 11.99 15.39
CA SER A 226 -9.30 13.08 16.28
C SER A 226 -10.83 13.27 16.32
N GLY A 227 -11.53 12.96 15.25
CA GLY A 227 -12.99 13.12 15.10
C GLY A 227 -13.77 11.81 15.18
N PRO A 228 -14.95 11.73 14.53
CA PRO A 228 -15.76 10.53 14.48
C PRO A 228 -15.04 9.33 13.90
N ARG A 229 -15.21 8.17 14.54
CA ARG A 229 -14.53 6.92 14.19
C ARG A 229 -15.50 5.94 13.55
N GLY A 230 -15.03 5.23 12.55
CA GLY A 230 -15.76 4.17 11.86
C GLY A 230 -15.34 2.79 12.33
N THR A 231 -14.63 2.06 11.50
CA THR A 231 -14.18 0.69 11.79
C THR A 231 -12.68 0.63 12.07
N THR A 232 -12.27 -0.47 12.67
CA THR A 232 -10.88 -0.82 12.94
C THR A 232 -10.57 -2.12 12.22
N LEU A 233 -9.47 -2.14 11.48
CA LEU A 233 -8.89 -3.31 10.86
C LEU A 233 -7.68 -3.75 11.67
N ASN A 234 -7.66 -5.04 12.09
CA ASN A 234 -6.56 -5.66 12.81
C ASN A 234 -6.08 -6.89 12.05
N PHE A 235 -4.78 -7.01 11.84
CA PHE A 235 -4.20 -8.19 11.20
C PHE A 235 -2.72 -8.33 11.57
N SER A 236 -2.18 -9.52 11.35
CA SER A 236 -0.75 -9.80 11.41
C SER A 236 -0.26 -10.30 10.06
N ILE A 237 1.05 -10.34 9.88
CA ILE A 237 1.68 -10.82 8.65
C ILE A 237 2.41 -12.11 8.98
N GLN A 238 1.99 -13.19 8.34
CA GLN A 238 2.69 -14.47 8.38
C GLN A 238 3.75 -14.50 7.28
N SER A 239 4.97 -14.86 7.63
CA SER A 239 6.03 -15.07 6.64
C SER A 239 5.73 -16.29 5.77
N SER A 240 6.13 -16.23 4.49
CA SER A 240 6.00 -17.40 3.61
C SER A 240 6.93 -18.53 4.04
N ILE A 241 6.56 -19.76 3.71
CA ILE A 241 7.39 -20.95 3.98
C ILE A 241 8.76 -20.81 3.33
N GLU A 242 8.84 -20.18 2.16
CA GLU A 242 10.09 -19.99 1.44
C GLU A 242 11.02 -19.03 2.17
N LEU A 243 10.52 -17.92 2.71
CA LEU A 243 11.30 -17.02 3.57
C LEU A 243 11.75 -17.69 4.86
N ASN A 244 10.86 -18.47 5.46
CA ASN A 244 11.14 -19.16 6.72
C ASN A 244 12.25 -20.21 6.54
N THR A 245 12.17 -21.06 5.52
CA THR A 245 13.06 -22.22 5.36
C THR A 245 14.32 -21.96 4.52
N SER A 246 14.35 -20.90 3.69
CA SER A 246 15.39 -20.62 2.72
C SER A 246 15.89 -19.18 2.79
N THR A 247 17.10 -18.97 2.31
CA THR A 247 17.67 -17.62 2.08
C THR A 247 17.61 -17.20 0.61
N PHE A 248 16.98 -18.02 -0.24
CA PHE A 248 17.00 -17.81 -1.70
C PHE A 248 16.37 -16.45 -2.08
N LEU A 249 15.17 -16.13 -1.58
CA LEU A 249 14.53 -14.85 -1.86
C LEU A 249 15.30 -13.66 -1.31
N PHE A 250 15.91 -13.80 -0.13
CA PHE A 250 16.78 -12.75 0.43
C PHE A 250 18.00 -12.47 -0.46
N ASN A 251 18.56 -13.49 -1.10
CA ASN A 251 19.68 -13.33 -2.02
C ASN A 251 19.27 -12.73 -3.37
N GLN A 252 18.02 -12.95 -3.80
CA GLN A 252 17.51 -12.45 -5.08
C GLN A 252 16.92 -11.04 -4.99
N LEU A 253 16.13 -10.76 -3.96
CA LEU A 253 15.32 -9.55 -3.83
C LEU A 253 15.81 -8.63 -2.71
N GLY A 254 16.61 -9.14 -1.80
CA GLY A 254 17.01 -8.46 -0.57
C GLY A 254 18.48 -8.07 -0.52
N SER A 255 18.91 -7.77 0.69
CA SER A 255 20.30 -7.45 1.03
C SER A 255 20.68 -8.13 2.36
N SER A 256 21.98 -8.17 2.67
CA SER A 256 22.53 -8.83 3.86
C SER A 256 23.47 -7.90 4.63
N GLY A 257 23.84 -8.32 5.85
CA GLY A 257 24.81 -7.61 6.67
C GLY A 257 24.26 -6.36 7.37
N LEU A 258 22.94 -6.21 7.48
CA LEU A 258 22.33 -5.08 8.19
C LEU A 258 22.28 -5.34 9.71
N SER A 259 22.77 -4.40 10.50
CA SER A 259 22.56 -4.38 11.95
C SER A 259 21.35 -3.53 12.28
N ILE A 260 20.39 -4.10 13.01
CA ILE A 260 19.15 -3.42 13.44
C ILE A 260 19.13 -3.35 14.96
N SER A 261 18.80 -2.18 15.50
CA SER A 261 18.60 -2.03 16.96
C SER A 261 17.54 -2.99 17.47
N GLY A 262 17.83 -3.73 18.52
CA GLY A 262 16.93 -4.76 19.06
C GLY A 262 17.05 -6.12 18.38
N VAL A 263 18.02 -6.35 17.47
CA VAL A 263 18.32 -7.66 16.92
C VAL A 263 19.76 -8.04 17.22
N THR A 264 19.95 -9.27 17.70
CA THR A 264 21.29 -9.82 17.97
C THR A 264 21.93 -10.29 16.67
N GLY A 265 23.08 -9.71 16.30
CA GLY A 265 23.81 -10.03 15.07
C GLY A 265 23.33 -9.24 13.85
N ASN A 266 23.81 -9.68 12.69
CA ASN A 266 23.38 -9.12 11.40
C ASN A 266 22.17 -9.87 10.85
N VAL A 267 21.43 -9.19 10.00
CA VAL A 267 20.25 -9.77 9.34
C VAL A 267 20.33 -9.59 7.82
N ARG A 268 19.70 -10.51 7.11
CA ARG A 268 19.23 -10.34 5.74
C ARG A 268 17.88 -9.67 5.78
N TYR A 269 17.56 -8.84 4.80
CA TYR A 269 16.28 -8.15 4.77
C TYR A 269 15.73 -7.97 3.35
N ILE A 270 14.40 -7.90 3.27
CA ILE A 270 13.64 -7.53 2.06
C ILE A 270 12.64 -6.46 2.45
N ASP A 271 12.65 -5.35 1.73
CA ASP A 271 11.69 -4.27 1.91
C ASP A 271 10.54 -4.42 0.93
N THR A 272 9.32 -4.20 1.42
CA THR A 272 8.10 -4.24 0.63
C THR A 272 7.07 -3.25 1.19
N THR A 273 5.94 -3.15 0.51
CA THR A 273 4.82 -2.32 0.95
C THR A 273 3.56 -3.16 1.02
N VAL A 274 2.83 -3.06 2.11
CA VAL A 274 1.48 -3.60 2.24
C VAL A 274 0.50 -2.46 2.01
N ARG A 275 -0.37 -2.61 1.01
CA ARG A 275 -1.39 -1.62 0.69
C ARG A 275 -2.71 -2.00 1.30
N ILE A 276 -3.38 -1.03 1.92
CA ILE A 276 -4.70 -1.16 2.49
C ILE A 276 -5.61 -0.13 1.85
N GLN A 277 -6.74 -0.57 1.35
CA GLN A 277 -7.74 0.30 0.74
C GLN A 277 -9.11 0.04 1.32
N GLY A 278 -9.84 1.11 1.67
CA GLY A 278 -11.26 1.04 1.99
C GLY A 278 -12.10 0.93 0.72
N ALA A 279 -12.97 -0.07 0.65
CA ALA A 279 -13.78 -0.31 -0.54
C ALA A 279 -14.94 0.68 -0.67
N THR A 280 -15.39 1.30 0.43
CA THR A 280 -16.52 2.24 0.46
C THR A 280 -16.09 3.66 0.11
N THR A 281 -15.02 4.16 0.74
CA THR A 281 -14.59 5.56 0.58
C THR A 281 -13.40 5.73 -0.35
N GLY A 282 -12.72 4.63 -0.69
CA GLY A 282 -11.49 4.66 -1.48
C GLY A 282 -10.26 5.16 -0.72
N ALA A 283 -10.39 5.38 0.60
CA ALA A 283 -9.24 5.77 1.43
C ALA A 283 -8.14 4.71 1.34
N GLN A 284 -6.90 5.13 1.16
CA GLN A 284 -5.76 4.25 0.96
C GLN A 284 -4.66 4.55 1.97
N LEU A 285 -3.97 3.49 2.40
CA LEU A 285 -2.81 3.55 3.28
C LEU A 285 -1.77 2.53 2.83
N ASP A 286 -0.55 2.99 2.59
CA ASP A 286 0.59 2.15 2.26
C ASP A 286 1.49 2.02 3.49
N LEU A 287 1.74 0.78 3.93
CA LEU A 287 2.57 0.48 5.09
C LEU A 287 3.93 -0.07 4.64
N PRO A 288 5.05 0.58 5.01
CA PRO A 288 6.37 0.04 4.74
C PRO A 288 6.64 -1.17 5.66
N VAL A 289 6.98 -2.31 5.07
CA VAL A 289 7.23 -3.56 5.78
C VAL A 289 8.60 -4.10 5.40
N ARG A 290 9.37 -4.53 6.39
CA ARG A 290 10.68 -5.19 6.23
C ARG A 290 10.62 -6.60 6.80
N PHE A 291 10.88 -7.59 5.97
CA PHE A 291 11.12 -8.95 6.42
C PHE A 291 12.59 -9.13 6.75
N ILE A 292 12.89 -9.70 7.93
CA ILE A 292 14.25 -9.93 8.40
C ILE A 292 14.49 -11.38 8.74
N LYS A 293 15.72 -11.86 8.44
CA LYS A 293 16.21 -13.18 8.80
C LYS A 293 17.61 -13.07 9.37
N SER A 294 17.87 -13.70 10.52
CA SER A 294 19.21 -13.75 11.15
C SER A 294 20.22 -14.44 10.24
N GLU A 295 21.46 -13.93 10.20
CA GLU A 295 22.58 -14.51 9.46
C GLU A 295 23.30 -15.60 10.23
#